data_1aa7a2463ae2d9582413560c5d2d9745
#
_entry.id   1aa7a2463ae2d9582413560c5d2d9745
#
_cell.length_a   1.000
_cell.length_b   1.000
_cell.length_c   1.000
_cell.angle_alpha   90.00
_cell.angle_beta   90.00
_cell.angle_gamma   90.00
#
_symmetry.space_group_name_H-M   'P 1'
#
loop_
_entity.id
_entity.type
_entity.pdbx_description
1 polymer ?
#
loop_
_entity_poly.entity_id
_entity_poly.type
_entity_poly.pdbx_seq_one_letter_code
_entity_poly.pdbx_strand_id
1 'polypeptide(L)'
;MSVEIIAHRGFSSIAPENTLTALLAAIYNQANSIEFDVQITADSVPVVFHDKSLNRITGTPGTIREKTISELKELDAGTWFAESYRGERIPTLEEALAALKSIKGWLYFDIKPHAIWSDLEIKTLLGLIQEANLGDRTILTSFDEDLLWQCRQSDPQIKLGYFVVNASQLPQQISKAEAAGNAILSSQYQVILDQPSIIQETRNKGVDIVVWTVDKIIDFERLVDLGIERIITNCLIGDNVIKNITY
;
A
#
# COMPACT_ATOMS: atom_id res chain seq x y z
N MET A 1 0.98 -23.08 -5.52
CA MET A 1 1.68 -21.77 -5.50
C MET A 1 1.31 -21.10 -4.19
N SER A 2 2.24 -20.42 -3.54
CA SER A 2 1.92 -19.69 -2.30
C SER A 2 1.37 -18.31 -2.64
N VAL A 3 0.22 -17.96 -2.07
CA VAL A 3 -0.38 -16.62 -2.23
C VAL A 3 0.30 -15.66 -1.26
N GLU A 4 0.71 -14.49 -1.74
CA GLU A 4 1.21 -13.38 -0.94
C GLU A 4 0.03 -12.61 -0.35
N ILE A 5 -0.14 -12.69 0.97
CA ILE A 5 -1.14 -11.93 1.72
C ILE A 5 -0.54 -10.61 2.15
N ILE A 6 -1.14 -9.52 1.68
CA ILE A 6 -0.66 -8.16 1.90
C ILE A 6 -1.63 -7.46 2.84
N ALA A 7 -1.15 -7.07 4.01
CA ALA A 7 -1.95 -6.38 5.02
C ALA A 7 -2.21 -4.93 4.58
N HIS A 8 -3.49 -4.59 4.33
CA HIS A 8 -3.94 -3.28 3.86
C HIS A 8 -3.92 -2.26 5.00
N ARG A 9 -3.06 -1.25 4.91
CA ARG A 9 -2.82 -0.23 5.96
C ARG A 9 -2.41 -0.85 7.30
N GLY A 10 -1.62 -1.95 7.24
CA GLY A 10 -1.42 -2.84 8.37
C GLY A 10 -2.58 -3.82 8.56
N PHE A 11 -2.74 -4.42 9.73
CA PHE A 11 -3.89 -5.29 10.03
C PHE A 11 -5.11 -4.44 10.44
N SER A 12 -5.68 -3.73 9.49
CA SER A 12 -6.68 -2.68 9.72
C SER A 12 -8.04 -3.17 10.18
N SER A 13 -8.34 -4.48 10.10
CA SER A 13 -9.57 -5.02 10.68
C SER A 13 -9.52 -5.19 12.21
N ILE A 14 -8.35 -5.16 12.83
CA ILE A 14 -8.20 -5.33 14.29
C ILE A 14 -7.50 -4.16 14.98
N ALA A 15 -6.86 -3.27 14.24
CA ALA A 15 -6.17 -2.09 14.76
C ALA A 15 -6.40 -0.87 13.85
N PRO A 16 -6.31 0.36 14.36
CA PRO A 16 -6.57 1.55 13.55
C PRO A 16 -5.59 1.64 12.38
N GLU A 17 -6.14 1.79 11.16
CA GLU A 17 -5.38 1.82 9.90
C GLU A 17 -4.21 2.80 9.93
N ASN A 18 -3.11 2.46 9.26
CA ASN A 18 -1.95 3.34 9.11
C ASN A 18 -1.30 3.79 10.43
N THR A 19 -1.49 3.08 11.52
CA THR A 19 -0.79 3.30 12.80
C THR A 19 0.34 2.29 12.98
N LEU A 20 1.30 2.61 13.86
CA LEU A 20 2.35 1.65 14.20
C LEU A 20 1.77 0.35 14.77
N THR A 21 0.70 0.45 15.56
CA THR A 21 0.01 -0.72 16.12
C THR A 21 -0.57 -1.61 15.01
N ALA A 22 -1.19 -1.06 13.96
CA ALA A 22 -1.70 -1.85 12.85
C ALA A 22 -0.57 -2.51 12.04
N LEU A 23 0.53 -1.79 11.80
CA LEU A 23 1.70 -2.33 11.10
C LEU A 23 2.36 -3.48 11.89
N LEU A 24 2.54 -3.31 13.19
CA LEU A 24 3.09 -4.36 14.07
C LEU A 24 2.12 -5.54 14.22
N ALA A 25 0.81 -5.29 14.28
CA ALA A 25 -0.20 -6.34 14.30
C ALA A 25 -0.14 -7.21 13.03
N ALA A 26 0.11 -6.62 11.86
CA ALA A 26 0.30 -7.36 10.62
C ALA A 26 1.51 -8.31 10.71
N ILE A 27 2.64 -7.85 11.23
CA ILE A 27 3.83 -8.68 11.45
C ILE A 27 3.54 -9.81 12.45
N TYR A 28 2.91 -9.48 13.57
CA TYR A 28 2.58 -10.47 14.61
C TYR A 28 1.66 -11.58 14.09
N ASN A 29 0.73 -11.22 13.20
CA ASN A 29 -0.19 -12.15 12.55
C ASN A 29 0.36 -12.73 11.23
N GLN A 30 1.67 -12.63 10.99
CA GLN A 30 2.39 -13.30 9.91
C GLN A 30 1.95 -12.90 8.50
N ALA A 31 1.50 -11.65 8.30
CA ALA A 31 1.31 -11.12 6.96
C ALA A 31 2.61 -11.29 6.15
N ASN A 32 2.50 -11.67 4.87
CA ASN A 32 3.67 -11.82 4.02
C ASN A 32 4.27 -10.45 3.71
N SER A 33 3.42 -9.49 3.41
CA SER A 33 3.75 -8.13 2.97
C SER A 33 2.78 -7.13 3.58
N ILE A 34 3.12 -5.85 3.50
CA ILE A 34 2.31 -4.78 4.08
C ILE A 34 2.14 -3.66 3.04
N GLU A 35 0.94 -3.15 2.96
CA GLU A 35 0.60 -1.94 2.23
C GLU A 35 0.27 -0.83 3.22
N PHE A 36 0.64 0.41 2.90
CA PHE A 36 0.28 1.61 3.64
C PHE A 36 0.37 2.87 2.79
N ASP A 37 -0.35 3.89 3.22
CA ASP A 37 -0.53 5.14 2.49
C ASP A 37 0.49 6.19 2.94
N VAL A 38 1.08 6.92 1.99
CA VAL A 38 2.09 7.96 2.29
C VAL A 38 1.62 9.33 1.81
N GLN A 39 1.74 10.32 2.68
CA GLN A 39 1.50 11.74 2.40
C GLN A 39 2.66 12.59 2.89
N ILE A 40 2.66 13.88 2.56
CA ILE A 40 3.72 14.83 2.91
C ILE A 40 3.17 16.02 3.70
N THR A 41 3.80 16.38 4.81
CA THR A 41 3.41 17.47 5.69
C THR A 41 3.78 18.85 5.15
N ALA A 42 3.34 19.92 5.85
CA ALA A 42 3.72 21.30 5.53
C ALA A 42 5.23 21.55 5.65
N ASP A 43 5.89 20.87 6.57
CA ASP A 43 7.34 20.93 6.81
C ASP A 43 8.11 19.79 6.13
N SER A 44 7.53 19.22 5.05
CA SER A 44 8.15 18.24 4.17
C SER A 44 8.60 16.93 4.84
N VAL A 45 7.87 16.49 5.86
CA VAL A 45 8.06 15.19 6.51
C VAL A 45 7.08 14.17 5.93
N PRO A 46 7.53 13.03 5.34
CA PRO A 46 6.63 11.97 4.91
C PRO A 46 5.96 11.29 6.12
N VAL A 47 4.63 11.11 6.06
CA VAL A 47 3.81 10.48 7.11
C VAL A 47 2.91 9.40 6.55
N VAL A 48 2.43 8.51 7.41
CA VAL A 48 1.56 7.39 7.01
C VAL A 48 0.10 7.76 7.32
N PHE A 49 -0.68 8.04 6.26
CA PHE A 49 -2.08 8.47 6.38
C PHE A 49 -2.83 8.37 5.05
N HIS A 50 -4.10 7.89 5.06
CA HIS A 50 -4.87 7.66 3.83
C HIS A 50 -5.64 8.88 3.33
N ASP A 51 -6.53 9.43 4.18
CA ASP A 51 -7.55 10.38 3.74
C ASP A 51 -6.94 11.74 3.34
N LYS A 52 -7.62 12.44 2.43
CA LYS A 52 -7.29 13.83 2.15
C LYS A 52 -7.53 14.73 3.38
N SER A 53 -8.59 14.44 4.13
CA SER A 53 -8.96 15.18 5.35
C SER A 53 -8.62 14.41 6.61
N LEU A 54 -8.14 15.09 7.63
CA LEU A 54 -7.85 14.51 8.94
C LEU A 54 -9.12 14.10 9.71
N ASN A 55 -10.28 14.59 9.31
CA ASN A 55 -11.52 14.59 10.12
C ASN A 55 -12.01 13.18 10.50
N ARG A 56 -12.03 12.21 9.58
CA ARG A 56 -12.54 10.86 9.87
C ARG A 56 -11.75 10.16 10.97
N ILE A 57 -10.44 10.30 10.94
CA ILE A 57 -9.53 9.60 11.85
C ILE A 57 -9.33 10.38 13.15
N THR A 58 -9.18 11.70 13.08
CA THR A 58 -8.73 12.50 14.24
C THR A 58 -9.82 13.41 14.80
N GLY A 59 -10.96 13.55 14.10
CA GLY A 59 -11.98 14.55 14.45
C GLY A 59 -11.56 16.00 14.19
N THR A 60 -10.36 16.23 13.68
CA THR A 60 -9.78 17.57 13.46
C THR A 60 -9.94 17.99 12.00
N PRO A 61 -10.35 19.24 11.70
CA PRO A 61 -10.39 19.73 10.32
C PRO A 61 -8.99 19.97 9.74
N GLY A 62 -8.91 20.00 8.40
CA GLY A 62 -7.68 20.25 7.64
C GLY A 62 -7.13 19.00 6.98
N THR A 63 -5.94 19.15 6.40
CA THR A 63 -5.24 18.13 5.62
C THR A 63 -3.84 17.90 6.17
N ILE A 64 -3.20 16.79 5.80
CA ILE A 64 -1.79 16.53 6.16
C ILE A 64 -0.88 17.67 5.67
N ARG A 65 -1.09 18.15 4.41
CA ARG A 65 -0.25 19.19 3.79
C ARG A 65 -0.35 20.56 4.47
N GLU A 66 -1.39 20.81 5.24
CA GLU A 66 -1.59 22.08 5.97
C GLU A 66 -0.98 22.08 7.37
N LYS A 67 -0.42 20.96 7.84
CA LYS A 67 0.11 20.81 9.19
C LYS A 67 1.55 20.36 9.20
N THR A 68 2.28 20.86 10.20
CA THR A 68 3.63 20.36 10.50
C THR A 68 3.56 19.00 11.19
N ILE A 69 4.67 18.26 11.18
CA ILE A 69 4.75 16.99 11.91
C ILE A 69 4.48 17.17 13.42
N SER A 70 4.94 18.26 14.00
CA SER A 70 4.69 18.57 15.43
C SER A 70 3.19 18.68 15.71
N GLU A 71 2.42 19.38 14.87
CA GLU A 71 0.97 19.51 15.03
C GLU A 71 0.24 18.18 14.82
N LEU A 72 0.69 17.35 13.86
CA LEU A 72 0.10 16.04 13.62
C LEU A 72 0.34 15.06 14.77
N LYS A 73 1.48 15.15 15.44
CA LYS A 73 1.80 14.30 16.60
C LYS A 73 0.94 14.58 17.85
N GLU A 74 0.24 15.70 17.90
CA GLU A 74 -0.72 15.98 18.97
C GLU A 74 -2.09 15.34 18.72
N LEU A 75 -2.40 14.92 17.46
CA LEU A 75 -3.70 14.36 17.10
C LEU A 75 -3.80 12.89 17.52
N ASP A 76 -4.99 12.49 17.98
CA ASP A 76 -5.30 11.09 18.24
C ASP A 76 -5.75 10.39 16.95
N ALA A 77 -5.07 9.35 16.58
CA ALA A 77 -5.35 8.53 15.38
C ALA A 77 -5.96 7.15 15.72
N GLY A 78 -6.28 6.88 16.97
CA GLY A 78 -6.74 5.57 17.41
C GLY A 78 -8.16 5.52 17.97
N THR A 79 -8.60 6.54 18.70
CA THR A 79 -9.90 6.54 19.40
C THR A 79 -11.09 6.35 18.47
N TRP A 80 -11.00 6.79 17.21
CA TRP A 80 -12.05 6.58 16.21
C TRP A 80 -12.34 5.09 15.94
N PHE A 81 -11.33 4.25 16.09
CA PHE A 81 -11.45 2.81 15.90
C PHE A 81 -11.99 2.12 17.17
N ALA A 82 -11.36 2.37 18.31
CA ALA A 82 -11.83 1.94 19.61
C ALA A 82 -11.11 2.73 20.73
N GLU A 83 -11.76 2.88 21.89
CA GLU A 83 -11.22 3.61 23.05
C GLU A 83 -9.88 3.01 23.55
N SER A 84 -9.69 1.70 23.39
CA SER A 84 -8.44 1.00 23.75
C SER A 84 -7.21 1.47 22.96
N TYR A 85 -7.42 2.13 21.83
CA TYR A 85 -6.36 2.69 20.99
C TYR A 85 -6.17 4.20 21.19
N ARG A 86 -6.80 4.79 22.20
CA ARG A 86 -6.58 6.19 22.56
C ARG A 86 -5.08 6.46 22.73
N GLY A 87 -4.60 7.52 22.09
CA GLY A 87 -3.19 7.90 22.14
C GLY A 87 -2.34 7.41 20.99
N GLU A 88 -2.87 6.57 20.09
CA GLU A 88 -2.20 6.29 18.81
C GLU A 88 -1.98 7.59 18.04
N ARG A 89 -0.86 7.67 17.33
CA ARG A 89 -0.44 8.87 16.59
C ARG A 89 -0.28 8.57 15.11
N ILE A 90 -0.36 9.59 14.28
CA ILE A 90 0.02 9.52 12.87
C ILE A 90 1.52 9.27 12.80
N PRO A 91 1.99 8.12 12.24
CA PRO A 91 3.41 7.82 12.17
C PRO A 91 4.11 8.65 11.09
N THR A 92 5.38 8.98 11.31
CA THR A 92 6.26 9.34 10.20
C THR A 92 6.59 8.10 9.39
N LEU A 93 7.00 8.28 8.13
CA LEU A 93 7.49 7.17 7.32
C LEU A 93 8.72 6.51 7.97
N GLU A 94 9.62 7.29 8.57
CA GLU A 94 10.80 6.78 9.27
C GLU A 94 10.41 5.83 10.42
N GLU A 95 9.43 6.23 11.26
CA GLU A 95 8.91 5.38 12.34
C GLU A 95 8.28 4.09 11.78
N ALA A 96 7.50 4.19 10.69
CA ALA A 96 6.90 3.03 10.05
C ALA A 96 7.95 2.08 9.50
N LEU A 97 8.97 2.58 8.78
CA LEU A 97 10.06 1.77 8.25
C LEU A 97 10.88 1.11 9.35
N ALA A 98 11.10 1.81 10.46
CA ALA A 98 11.77 1.23 11.62
C ALA A 98 10.99 0.05 12.23
N ALA A 99 9.65 0.18 12.32
CA ALA A 99 8.77 -0.89 12.80
C ALA A 99 8.73 -2.09 11.84
N LEU A 100 8.86 -1.85 10.53
CA LEU A 100 8.75 -2.85 9.47
C LEU A 100 10.05 -3.58 9.12
N LYS A 101 11.16 -3.34 9.82
CA LYS A 101 12.46 -3.97 9.52
C LYS A 101 12.43 -5.51 9.49
N SER A 102 11.56 -6.13 10.29
CA SER A 102 11.47 -7.60 10.39
C SER A 102 10.62 -8.26 9.30
N ILE A 103 9.79 -7.48 8.57
CA ILE A 103 9.01 -8.02 7.46
C ILE A 103 9.94 -8.51 6.35
N LYS A 104 9.66 -9.68 5.78
CA LYS A 104 10.51 -10.26 4.73
C LYS A 104 9.97 -10.06 3.32
N GLY A 105 8.68 -9.80 3.20
CA GLY A 105 8.00 -9.56 1.94
C GLY A 105 8.13 -8.12 1.45
N TRP A 106 7.24 -7.75 0.56
CA TRP A 106 7.20 -6.45 -0.06
C TRP A 106 6.53 -5.40 0.84
N LEU A 107 6.94 -4.16 0.65
CA LEU A 107 6.27 -2.98 1.17
C LEU A 107 5.65 -2.22 0.00
N TYR A 108 4.34 -2.08 0.03
CA TYR A 108 3.55 -1.36 -0.97
C TYR A 108 3.23 0.03 -0.44
N PHE A 109 3.78 1.06 -1.02
CA PHE A 109 3.55 2.45 -0.63
C PHE A 109 2.55 3.07 -1.61
N ASP A 110 1.35 3.37 -1.16
CA ASP A 110 0.42 4.19 -1.93
C ASP A 110 0.66 5.67 -1.63
N ILE A 111 1.39 6.34 -2.53
CA ILE A 111 1.67 7.77 -2.41
C ILE A 111 0.44 8.54 -2.86
N LYS A 112 -0.19 9.22 -1.90
CA LYS A 112 -1.48 9.88 -2.16
C LYS A 112 -1.34 11.13 -3.01
N PRO A 113 -2.23 11.35 -4.01
CA PRO A 113 -2.21 12.50 -4.90
C PRO A 113 -2.89 13.73 -4.27
N HIS A 114 -2.75 13.90 -2.94
CA HIS A 114 -3.41 14.98 -2.20
C HIS A 114 -2.57 16.26 -2.10
N ALA A 115 -1.31 16.17 -2.50
CA ALA A 115 -0.38 17.28 -2.57
C ALA A 115 0.57 17.08 -3.74
N ILE A 116 1.07 18.17 -4.29
CA ILE A 116 2.18 18.15 -5.25
C ILE A 116 3.47 17.94 -4.45
N TRP A 117 4.23 16.93 -4.83
CA TRP A 117 5.54 16.64 -4.24
C TRP A 117 6.63 17.40 -4.99
N SER A 118 7.49 18.08 -4.28
CA SER A 118 8.70 18.69 -4.84
C SER A 118 9.79 17.63 -5.06
N ASP A 119 10.77 17.92 -5.93
CA ASP A 119 11.93 17.05 -6.16
C ASP A 119 12.69 16.74 -4.87
N LEU A 120 12.74 17.67 -3.93
CA LEU A 120 13.39 17.46 -2.64
C LEU A 120 12.61 16.48 -1.77
N GLU A 121 11.28 16.57 -1.74
CA GLU A 121 10.41 15.65 -0.98
C GLU A 121 10.47 14.24 -1.56
N ILE A 122 10.52 14.10 -2.88
CA ILE A 122 10.72 12.79 -3.54
C ILE A 122 12.09 12.21 -3.17
N LYS A 123 13.14 13.00 -3.18
CA LYS A 123 14.48 12.56 -2.75
C LYS A 123 14.50 12.17 -1.28
N THR A 124 13.78 12.88 -0.42
CA THR A 124 13.63 12.53 1.00
C THR A 124 12.92 11.18 1.16
N LEU A 125 11.81 10.97 0.46
CA LEU A 125 11.09 9.70 0.45
C LEU A 125 12.01 8.53 0.06
N LEU A 126 12.70 8.65 -1.09
CA LEU A 126 13.59 7.61 -1.60
C LEU A 126 14.82 7.40 -0.69
N GLY A 127 15.34 8.48 -0.11
CA GLY A 127 16.44 8.44 0.86
C GLY A 127 16.07 7.62 2.11
N LEU A 128 14.90 7.83 2.68
CA LEU A 128 14.40 7.05 3.84
C LEU A 128 14.29 5.56 3.51
N ILE A 129 13.81 5.22 2.31
CA ILE A 129 13.70 3.82 1.84
C ILE A 129 15.10 3.19 1.72
N GLN A 130 16.07 3.92 1.18
CA GLN A 130 17.44 3.44 1.02
C GLN A 130 18.16 3.29 2.36
N GLU A 131 18.03 4.27 3.26
CA GLU A 131 18.61 4.22 4.61
C GLU A 131 18.07 3.06 5.45
N ALA A 132 16.79 2.72 5.24
CA ALA A 132 16.17 1.55 5.85
C ALA A 132 16.62 0.21 5.22
N ASN A 133 17.39 0.23 4.11
CA ASN A 133 17.77 -0.94 3.30
C ASN A 133 16.56 -1.73 2.78
N LEU A 134 15.53 -1.04 2.32
CA LEU A 134 14.26 -1.62 1.86
C LEU A 134 13.99 -1.39 0.37
N GLY A 135 14.87 -0.73 -0.38
CA GLY A 135 14.69 -0.39 -1.79
C GLY A 135 14.32 -1.59 -2.67
N ASP A 136 15.01 -2.71 -2.51
CA ASP A 136 14.78 -3.95 -3.28
C ASP A 136 13.42 -4.62 -2.97
N ARG A 137 12.73 -4.18 -1.92
CA ARG A 137 11.47 -4.73 -1.45
C ARG A 137 10.35 -3.67 -1.36
N THR A 138 10.53 -2.54 -1.99
CA THR A 138 9.55 -1.45 -2.03
C THR A 138 8.92 -1.35 -3.40
N ILE A 139 7.59 -1.21 -3.41
CA ILE A 139 6.80 -0.92 -4.60
C ILE A 139 6.08 0.41 -4.35
N LEU A 140 6.30 1.39 -5.21
CA LEU A 140 5.59 2.66 -5.14
C LEU A 140 4.38 2.62 -6.05
N THR A 141 3.21 2.88 -5.50
CA THR A 141 1.96 3.06 -6.23
C THR A 141 1.44 4.48 -6.04
N SER A 142 0.77 5.02 -7.03
CA SER A 142 0.07 6.29 -6.92
C SER A 142 -0.96 6.43 -8.05
N PHE A 143 -2.02 7.19 -7.80
CA PHE A 143 -2.90 7.69 -8.87
C PHE A 143 -2.27 8.86 -9.64
N ASP A 144 -1.22 9.49 -9.09
CA ASP A 144 -0.40 10.49 -9.76
C ASP A 144 0.77 9.81 -10.48
N GLU A 145 0.56 9.52 -11.77
CA GLU A 145 1.58 8.84 -12.59
C GLU A 145 2.80 9.71 -12.88
N ASP A 146 2.66 11.03 -12.89
CA ASP A 146 3.78 11.95 -13.06
C ASP A 146 4.71 11.85 -11.85
N LEU A 147 4.16 11.71 -10.64
CA LEU A 147 4.93 11.45 -9.42
C LEU A 147 5.69 10.11 -9.51
N LEU A 148 5.04 9.04 -9.97
CA LEU A 148 5.70 7.75 -10.17
C LEU A 148 6.86 7.85 -11.17
N TRP A 149 6.66 8.59 -12.24
CA TRP A 149 7.71 8.83 -13.22
C TRP A 149 8.89 9.60 -12.61
N GLN A 150 8.64 10.64 -11.83
CA GLN A 150 9.69 11.41 -11.13
C GLN A 150 10.45 10.52 -10.12
N CYS A 151 9.77 9.65 -9.39
CA CYS A 151 10.41 8.67 -8.51
C CYS A 151 11.36 7.76 -9.30
N ARG A 152 10.92 7.22 -10.45
CA ARG A 152 11.75 6.38 -11.33
C ARG A 152 12.93 7.14 -11.93
N GLN A 153 12.79 8.43 -12.25
CA GLN A 153 13.91 9.24 -12.70
C GLN A 153 14.96 9.46 -11.60
N SER A 154 14.52 9.52 -10.35
CA SER A 154 15.40 9.69 -9.18
C SER A 154 16.01 8.38 -8.70
N ASP A 155 15.29 7.26 -8.84
CA ASP A 155 15.78 5.89 -8.57
C ASP A 155 15.35 4.94 -9.70
N PRO A 156 16.24 4.64 -10.66
CA PRO A 156 15.92 3.77 -11.80
C PRO A 156 15.57 2.32 -11.43
N GLN A 157 15.88 1.88 -10.22
CA GLN A 157 15.61 0.51 -9.77
C GLN A 157 14.31 0.37 -9.00
N ILE A 158 13.70 1.47 -8.53
CA ILE A 158 12.47 1.40 -7.73
C ILE A 158 11.34 0.72 -8.50
N LYS A 159 10.64 -0.21 -7.88
CA LYS A 159 9.50 -0.90 -8.50
C LYS A 159 8.26 -0.03 -8.44
N LEU A 160 7.53 0.08 -9.55
CA LEU A 160 6.31 0.88 -9.65
C LEU A 160 5.07 0.00 -9.74
N GLY A 161 3.92 0.54 -9.32
CA GLY A 161 2.62 -0.10 -9.50
C GLY A 161 1.61 0.89 -10.07
N TYR A 162 0.96 0.48 -11.17
CA TYR A 162 -0.05 1.28 -11.86
C TYR A 162 -1.44 0.85 -11.47
N PHE A 163 -2.27 1.78 -11.01
CA PHE A 163 -3.63 1.50 -10.58
C PHE A 163 -4.60 1.23 -11.73
N VAL A 164 -5.46 0.24 -11.52
CA VAL A 164 -6.59 -0.09 -12.39
C VAL A 164 -7.86 -0.12 -11.54
N VAL A 165 -8.76 0.84 -11.73
CA VAL A 165 -10.04 0.93 -11.01
C VAL A 165 -11.25 0.51 -11.85
N ASN A 166 -11.07 0.37 -13.16
CA ASN A 166 -12.10 -0.12 -14.08
C ASN A 166 -11.46 -0.78 -15.31
N ALA A 167 -12.24 -1.63 -15.98
CA ALA A 167 -11.77 -2.44 -17.10
C ALA A 167 -11.26 -1.63 -18.31
N SER A 168 -11.79 -0.42 -18.53
CA SER A 168 -11.36 0.42 -19.65
C SER A 168 -9.92 0.92 -19.54
N GLN A 169 -9.35 0.92 -18.33
CA GLN A 169 -7.96 1.32 -18.10
C GLN A 169 -6.95 0.21 -18.38
N LEU A 170 -7.38 -1.07 -18.39
CA LEU A 170 -6.48 -2.22 -18.51
C LEU A 170 -5.50 -2.11 -19.68
N PRO A 171 -5.90 -1.85 -20.95
CA PRO A 171 -4.95 -1.84 -22.07
C PRO A 171 -3.86 -0.78 -21.89
N GLN A 172 -4.24 0.40 -21.39
CA GLN A 172 -3.30 1.50 -21.17
C GLN A 172 -2.33 1.20 -20.03
N GLN A 173 -2.84 0.72 -18.89
CA GLN A 173 -2.02 0.47 -17.71
C GLN A 173 -1.08 -0.72 -17.90
N ILE A 174 -1.52 -1.77 -18.61
CA ILE A 174 -0.64 -2.88 -19.00
C ILE A 174 0.50 -2.38 -19.88
N SER A 175 0.19 -1.57 -20.90
CA SER A 175 1.21 -1.01 -21.79
C SER A 175 2.23 -0.15 -21.04
N LYS A 176 1.77 0.66 -20.08
CA LYS A 176 2.65 1.47 -19.22
C LYS A 176 3.54 0.62 -18.33
N ALA A 177 2.97 -0.40 -17.67
CA ALA A 177 3.73 -1.30 -16.81
C ALA A 177 4.78 -2.10 -17.59
N GLU A 178 4.43 -2.60 -18.79
CA GLU A 178 5.34 -3.27 -19.71
C GLU A 178 6.49 -2.34 -20.14
N ALA A 179 6.17 -1.12 -20.57
CA ALA A 179 7.15 -0.13 -21.02
C ALA A 179 8.06 0.37 -19.88
N ALA A 180 7.53 0.49 -18.67
CA ALA A 180 8.30 0.87 -17.49
C ALA A 180 9.30 -0.21 -17.05
N GLY A 181 9.09 -1.47 -17.45
CA GLY A 181 9.91 -2.61 -17.02
C GLY A 181 9.57 -3.01 -15.58
N ASN A 182 10.45 -2.80 -14.61
CA ASN A 182 10.25 -3.18 -13.21
C ASN A 182 8.95 -2.60 -12.59
N ALA A 183 7.78 -3.13 -12.99
CA ALA A 183 6.46 -2.62 -12.61
C ALA A 183 5.41 -3.73 -12.48
N ILE A 184 4.31 -3.40 -11.77
CA ILE A 184 3.15 -4.25 -11.57
C ILE A 184 1.86 -3.50 -11.91
N LEU A 185 0.75 -4.22 -12.07
CA LEU A 185 -0.60 -3.68 -11.99
C LEU A 185 -1.14 -3.82 -10.58
N SER A 186 -1.76 -2.76 -10.07
CA SER A 186 -2.50 -2.74 -8.80
C SER A 186 -3.99 -2.54 -9.11
N SER A 187 -4.77 -3.62 -9.13
CA SER A 187 -6.14 -3.61 -9.65
C SER A 187 -7.21 -3.78 -8.59
N GLN A 188 -8.33 -3.07 -8.74
CA GLN A 188 -9.55 -3.50 -8.06
C GLN A 188 -9.87 -4.94 -8.46
N TYR A 189 -10.13 -5.81 -7.47
CA TYR A 189 -10.26 -7.24 -7.71
C TYR A 189 -11.46 -7.61 -8.59
N GLN A 190 -12.54 -6.82 -8.55
CA GLN A 190 -13.71 -7.01 -9.39
C GLN A 190 -13.36 -6.93 -10.87
N VAL A 191 -12.46 -6.03 -11.26
CA VAL A 191 -11.99 -5.90 -12.65
C VAL A 191 -11.37 -7.20 -13.14
N ILE A 192 -10.62 -7.87 -12.29
CA ILE A 192 -9.97 -9.17 -12.61
C ILE A 192 -11.00 -10.29 -12.65
N LEU A 193 -11.97 -10.32 -11.72
CA LEU A 193 -13.05 -11.31 -11.72
C LEU A 193 -13.95 -11.18 -12.96
N ASP A 194 -14.16 -9.95 -13.47
CA ASP A 194 -14.98 -9.68 -14.65
C ASP A 194 -14.23 -9.97 -15.96
N GLN A 195 -12.88 -9.88 -15.96
CA GLN A 195 -12.03 -10.09 -17.14
C GLN A 195 -10.82 -10.99 -16.82
N PRO A 196 -11.03 -12.27 -16.48
CA PRO A 196 -9.94 -13.15 -16.01
C PRO A 196 -8.89 -13.46 -17.09
N SER A 197 -9.21 -13.30 -18.36
CA SER A 197 -8.25 -13.49 -19.46
C SER A 197 -7.06 -12.53 -19.41
N ILE A 198 -7.20 -11.39 -18.70
CA ILE A 198 -6.15 -10.39 -18.56
C ILE A 198 -4.95 -10.95 -17.78
N ILE A 199 -5.16 -11.91 -16.89
CA ILE A 199 -4.11 -12.54 -16.09
C ILE A 199 -3.04 -13.19 -16.99
N GLN A 200 -3.48 -13.91 -18.01
CA GLN A 200 -2.54 -14.53 -18.94
C GLN A 200 -1.86 -13.50 -19.86
N GLU A 201 -2.59 -12.47 -20.27
CA GLU A 201 -2.04 -11.38 -21.06
C GLU A 201 -0.90 -10.65 -20.34
N THR A 202 -1.13 -10.26 -19.08
CA THR A 202 -0.12 -9.57 -18.27
C THR A 202 1.09 -10.44 -17.98
N ARG A 203 0.89 -11.73 -17.69
CA ARG A 203 2.00 -12.69 -17.51
C ARG A 203 2.86 -12.81 -18.75
N ASN A 204 2.27 -12.87 -19.95
CA ASN A 204 3.00 -12.93 -21.21
C ASN A 204 3.86 -11.67 -21.44
N LYS A 205 3.51 -10.55 -20.81
CA LYS A 205 4.24 -9.28 -20.87
C LYS A 205 5.19 -9.08 -19.68
N GLY A 206 5.31 -10.07 -18.78
CA GLY A 206 6.14 -9.98 -17.59
C GLY A 206 5.64 -8.99 -16.54
N VAL A 207 4.33 -8.68 -16.55
CA VAL A 207 3.68 -7.75 -15.61
C VAL A 207 2.89 -8.55 -14.59
N ASP A 208 3.28 -8.48 -13.32
CA ASP A 208 2.54 -9.07 -12.21
C ASP A 208 1.28 -8.26 -11.87
N ILE A 209 0.29 -8.94 -11.28
CA ILE A 209 -0.95 -8.31 -10.77
C ILE A 209 -1.00 -8.46 -9.26
N VAL A 210 -1.26 -7.35 -8.56
CA VAL A 210 -1.77 -7.32 -7.19
C VAL A 210 -3.21 -6.84 -7.20
N VAL A 211 -4.08 -7.45 -6.41
CA VAL A 211 -5.50 -7.08 -6.33
C VAL A 211 -5.87 -6.54 -4.94
N TRP A 212 -6.81 -5.58 -4.89
CA TRP A 212 -7.30 -4.90 -3.68
C TRP A 212 -8.77 -4.52 -3.78
N THR A 213 -9.49 -4.33 -2.68
CA THR A 213 -9.25 -4.88 -1.35
C THR A 213 -10.17 -6.08 -1.19
N VAL A 214 -9.62 -7.24 -0.88
CA VAL A 214 -10.34 -8.52 -0.89
C VAL A 214 -10.57 -8.97 0.55
N ASP A 215 -11.79 -8.75 1.06
CA ASP A 215 -12.16 -9.05 2.45
C ASP A 215 -13.17 -10.20 2.57
N LYS A 216 -13.65 -10.73 1.44
CA LYS A 216 -14.58 -11.86 1.40
C LYS A 216 -13.85 -13.13 0.98
N ILE A 217 -13.99 -14.17 1.77
CA ILE A 217 -13.35 -15.46 1.52
C ILE A 217 -13.71 -16.05 0.14
N ILE A 218 -14.96 -15.90 -0.28
CA ILE A 218 -15.42 -16.41 -1.58
C ILE A 218 -14.73 -15.71 -2.77
N ASP A 219 -14.48 -14.41 -2.66
CA ASP A 219 -13.77 -13.66 -3.70
C ASP A 219 -12.28 -13.98 -3.67
N PHE A 220 -11.71 -14.18 -2.48
CA PHE A 220 -10.34 -14.63 -2.29
C PHE A 220 -10.11 -15.98 -2.97
N GLU A 221 -10.94 -17.00 -2.69
CA GLU A 221 -10.84 -18.34 -3.29
C GLU A 221 -10.94 -18.27 -4.80
N ARG A 222 -11.91 -17.53 -5.34
CA ARG A 222 -12.05 -17.33 -6.80
C ARG A 222 -10.82 -16.72 -7.45
N LEU A 223 -10.20 -15.72 -6.82
CA LEU A 223 -8.99 -15.08 -7.33
C LEU A 223 -7.80 -16.02 -7.32
N VAL A 224 -7.66 -16.82 -6.25
CA VAL A 224 -6.61 -17.86 -6.15
C VAL A 224 -6.80 -18.94 -7.22
N ASP A 225 -8.02 -19.41 -7.45
CA ASP A 225 -8.36 -20.38 -8.52
C ASP A 225 -8.04 -19.84 -9.92
N LEU A 226 -8.18 -18.53 -10.13
CA LEU A 226 -7.77 -17.85 -11.35
C LEU A 226 -6.25 -17.65 -11.47
N GLY A 227 -5.51 -17.97 -10.40
CA GLY A 227 -4.05 -17.87 -10.36
C GLY A 227 -3.53 -16.50 -9.92
N ILE A 228 -4.31 -15.68 -9.24
CA ILE A 228 -3.80 -14.46 -8.59
C ILE A 228 -2.95 -14.87 -7.39
N GLU A 229 -1.74 -14.30 -7.32
CA GLU A 229 -0.73 -14.65 -6.33
C GLU A 229 -0.50 -13.56 -5.28
N ARG A 230 -1.06 -12.35 -5.47
CA ARG A 230 -0.85 -11.18 -4.60
C ARG A 230 -2.16 -10.50 -4.26
N ILE A 231 -2.55 -10.54 -3.00
CA ILE A 231 -3.86 -10.08 -2.54
C ILE A 231 -3.72 -9.14 -1.34
N ILE A 232 -4.20 -7.91 -1.51
CA ILE A 232 -4.31 -6.90 -0.44
C ILE A 232 -5.65 -7.07 0.25
N THR A 233 -5.63 -7.19 1.58
CA THR A 233 -6.82 -7.44 2.41
C THR A 233 -6.72 -6.76 3.77
N ASN A 234 -7.85 -6.31 4.31
CA ASN A 234 -7.95 -5.80 5.68
C ASN A 234 -7.92 -6.92 6.73
N CYS A 235 -8.33 -8.15 6.35
CA CYS A 235 -8.72 -9.22 7.29
C CYS A 235 -7.67 -10.33 7.43
N LEU A 236 -6.56 -10.31 6.71
CA LEU A 236 -5.54 -11.38 6.66
C LEU A 236 -6.15 -12.80 6.54
N ILE A 237 -7.16 -12.95 5.68
CA ILE A 237 -8.00 -14.15 5.51
C ILE A 237 -7.17 -15.42 5.20
N GLY A 238 -5.94 -15.24 4.68
CA GLY A 238 -5.17 -16.31 4.06
C GLY A 238 -4.74 -17.48 4.94
N ASP A 239 -4.43 -17.27 6.21
CA ASP A 239 -3.82 -18.33 7.04
C ASP A 239 -4.75 -19.50 7.34
N ASN A 240 -6.06 -19.27 7.43
CA ASN A 240 -7.03 -20.33 7.66
C ASN A 240 -7.52 -21.02 6.37
N VAL A 241 -7.47 -20.32 5.23
CA VAL A 241 -7.95 -20.82 3.93
C VAL A 241 -6.86 -21.62 3.22
N ILE A 242 -5.62 -21.15 3.23
CA ILE A 242 -4.49 -21.85 2.59
C ILE A 242 -4.24 -23.21 3.24
N LYS A 243 -4.45 -23.35 4.57
CA LYS A 243 -4.33 -24.63 5.26
C LYS A 243 -5.41 -25.65 4.85
N ASN A 244 -6.56 -25.19 4.33
CA ASN A 244 -7.66 -26.04 3.88
C ASN A 244 -7.61 -26.39 2.39
N ILE A 245 -6.83 -25.66 1.59
CA ILE A 245 -6.66 -25.90 0.12
C ILE A 245 -5.48 -26.86 -0.15
N THR A 246 -4.60 -27.09 0.82
CA THR A 246 -3.40 -27.93 0.67
C THR A 246 -3.60 -29.40 1.08
N TYR A 247 -4.85 -29.90 1.19
CA TYR A 247 -5.16 -31.31 1.44
C TYR A 247 -6.05 -31.90 0.36
#